data_a19aff5b1594916e76d4e1d6d36b9996
#
_entry.id   a19aff5b1594916e76d4e1d6d36b9996
#
_cell.length_a   1.000
_cell.length_b   1.000
_cell.length_c   1.000
_cell.angle_alpha   90.00
_cell.angle_beta   90.00
_cell.angle_gamma   90.00
#
_symmetry.space_group_name_H-M   'P 1'
#
loop_
_entity.id
_entity.type
_entity.pdbx_description
1 polymer ?
#
loop_
_entity_poly.entity_id
_entity_poly.type
_entity_poly.pdbx_seq_one_letter_code
_entity_poly.pdbx_strand_id
1 'polypeptide(L)'
;GGANLIKTVVEKAKMPVIETGSGICHAFVDESADFEMAANIAANGKLQRPGVCNAIECLLVHEKAAKEFLPKLVAKFDGKAAFRCDEASYQIVMEANKQAANKAEVSKAILEDFDTEFLDYILAIKTVSSTEEAVDFINAHNTKHSETIITKNTDNAKAFQAKVDASCVY
;
A
#
# COMPACT_ATOMS: atom_id res chain seq x y z
N GLY A 1 -11.15 -10.85 -14.55
CA GLY A 1 -9.95 -10.53 -14.70
C GLY A 1 -8.75 -11.33 -14.24
N GLY A 2 -7.78 -10.65 -13.73
CA GLY A 2 -6.48 -11.17 -13.35
C GLY A 2 -5.47 -11.13 -14.50
N ALA A 3 -4.18 -11.02 -14.13
CA ALA A 3 -3.07 -10.82 -15.07
C ALA A 3 -3.02 -11.87 -16.20
N ASN A 4 -3.27 -13.14 -15.88
CA ASN A 4 -3.22 -14.22 -16.87
C ASN A 4 -4.32 -14.11 -17.96
N LEU A 5 -5.52 -13.67 -17.58
CA LEU A 5 -6.58 -13.45 -18.57
C LEU A 5 -6.28 -12.26 -19.45
N ILE A 6 -5.80 -11.16 -18.87
CA ILE A 6 -5.38 -9.95 -19.61
C ILE A 6 -4.31 -10.34 -20.64
N LYS A 7 -3.25 -11.03 -20.21
CA LYS A 7 -2.18 -11.51 -21.08
C LYS A 7 -2.73 -12.38 -22.23
N THR A 8 -3.62 -13.32 -21.93
CA THR A 8 -4.25 -14.17 -22.94
C THR A 8 -5.05 -13.34 -23.95
N VAL A 9 -5.78 -12.32 -23.49
CA VAL A 9 -6.57 -11.45 -24.38
C VAL A 9 -5.65 -10.62 -25.27
N VAL A 10 -4.62 -9.99 -24.70
CA VAL A 10 -3.64 -9.19 -25.46
C VAL A 10 -2.95 -10.04 -26.52
N GLU A 11 -2.56 -11.28 -26.20
CA GLU A 11 -1.86 -12.18 -27.12
C GLU A 11 -2.77 -12.75 -28.24
N LYS A 12 -4.06 -12.95 -27.96
CA LYS A 12 -4.97 -13.67 -28.87
C LYS A 12 -6.00 -12.79 -29.58
N ALA A 13 -6.21 -11.57 -29.13
CA ALA A 13 -7.19 -10.68 -29.74
C ALA A 13 -6.77 -10.32 -31.19
N LYS A 14 -7.75 -10.28 -32.09
CA LYS A 14 -7.57 -9.84 -33.50
C LYS A 14 -7.86 -8.35 -33.68
N MET A 15 -8.12 -7.63 -32.60
CA MET A 15 -8.38 -6.19 -32.57
C MET A 15 -7.46 -5.54 -31.54
N PRO A 16 -7.22 -4.21 -31.63
CA PRO A 16 -6.47 -3.50 -30.59
C PRO A 16 -7.13 -3.71 -29.20
N VAL A 17 -6.31 -4.01 -28.19
CA VAL A 17 -6.72 -4.21 -26.82
C VAL A 17 -6.20 -3.04 -26.00
N ILE A 18 -7.09 -2.38 -25.26
CA ILE A 18 -6.76 -1.42 -24.21
C ILE A 18 -7.02 -2.11 -22.89
N GLU A 19 -5.99 -2.26 -22.08
CA GLU A 19 -6.07 -2.90 -20.78
C GLU A 19 -5.46 -2.01 -19.69
N THR A 20 -5.90 -2.16 -18.45
CA THR A 20 -5.43 -1.36 -17.32
C THR A 20 -4.38 -2.07 -16.46
N GLY A 21 -4.06 -3.31 -16.78
CA GLY A 21 -3.09 -4.11 -16.03
C GLY A 21 -3.60 -4.62 -14.68
N SER A 22 -2.69 -5.23 -13.93
CA SER A 22 -2.86 -5.53 -12.52
C SER A 22 -2.53 -4.28 -11.68
N GLY A 23 -3.05 -4.21 -10.46
CA GLY A 23 -2.88 -3.05 -9.59
C GLY A 23 -2.10 -3.39 -8.31
N ILE A 24 -0.76 -3.26 -8.33
CA ILE A 24 0.03 -3.18 -7.09
C ILE A 24 0.10 -1.71 -6.71
N CYS A 25 -0.93 -1.24 -5.99
CA CYS A 25 -1.05 0.16 -5.62
C CYS A 25 -0.47 0.42 -4.24
N HIS A 26 0.23 1.54 -4.09
CA HIS A 26 0.85 1.93 -2.83
C HIS A 26 0.19 3.18 -2.24
N ALA A 27 0.22 3.26 -0.92
CA ALA A 27 -0.01 4.51 -0.21
C ALA A 27 1.19 4.79 0.68
N PHE A 28 1.70 6.01 0.65
CA PHE A 28 2.80 6.46 1.49
C PHE A 28 2.30 7.43 2.56
N VAL A 29 2.55 7.09 3.82
CA VAL A 29 2.27 7.94 4.98
C VAL A 29 3.54 8.65 5.39
N ASP A 30 3.62 9.94 5.04
CA ASP A 30 4.74 10.82 5.36
C ASP A 30 4.78 11.18 6.86
N GLU A 31 5.96 11.62 7.36
CA GLU A 31 6.13 12.04 8.76
C GLU A 31 5.19 13.17 9.19
N SER A 32 4.79 14.03 8.24
CA SER A 32 3.89 15.18 8.48
C SER A 32 2.40 14.86 8.32
N ALA A 33 2.04 13.61 8.02
CA ALA A 33 0.66 13.22 7.75
C ALA A 33 -0.28 13.46 8.94
N ASP A 34 -1.57 13.62 8.65
CA ASP A 34 -2.60 13.43 9.65
C ASP A 34 -2.86 11.93 9.80
N PHE A 35 -2.45 11.37 10.93
CA PHE A 35 -2.46 9.91 11.11
C PHE A 35 -3.85 9.31 11.25
N GLU A 36 -4.85 10.08 11.73
CA GLU A 36 -6.23 9.61 11.75
C GLU A 36 -6.80 9.57 10.33
N MET A 37 -6.56 10.61 9.55
CA MET A 37 -6.93 10.63 8.13
C MET A 37 -6.21 9.52 7.35
N ALA A 38 -4.91 9.33 7.58
CA ALA A 38 -4.13 8.28 6.93
C ALA A 38 -4.67 6.88 7.24
N ALA A 39 -5.01 6.60 8.51
CA ALA A 39 -5.61 5.32 8.89
C ALA A 39 -6.99 5.09 8.23
N ASN A 40 -7.80 6.15 8.11
CA ASN A 40 -9.09 6.08 7.41
C ASN A 40 -8.91 5.81 5.91
N ILE A 41 -7.95 6.49 5.26
CA ILE A 41 -7.64 6.29 3.83
C ILE A 41 -7.15 4.86 3.60
N ALA A 42 -6.18 4.38 4.39
CA ALA A 42 -5.63 3.03 4.26
C ALA A 42 -6.72 1.96 4.48
N ALA A 43 -7.54 2.11 5.52
CA ALA A 43 -8.63 1.17 5.79
C ALA A 43 -9.68 1.17 4.67
N ASN A 44 -10.09 2.34 4.18
CA ASN A 44 -11.02 2.42 3.06
C ASN A 44 -10.41 1.81 1.78
N GLY A 45 -9.16 2.19 1.44
CA GLY A 45 -8.49 1.73 0.23
C GLY A 45 -8.23 0.22 0.19
N LYS A 46 -8.15 -0.46 1.36
CA LYS A 46 -7.98 -1.92 1.43
C LYS A 46 -9.27 -2.68 1.72
N LEU A 47 -10.08 -2.20 2.67
CA LEU A 47 -11.18 -3.01 3.22
C LEU A 47 -12.49 -2.86 2.44
N GLN A 48 -12.69 -1.78 1.71
CA GLN A 48 -13.93 -1.55 0.98
C GLN A 48 -14.15 -2.62 -0.11
N ARG A 49 -13.12 -2.90 -0.90
CA ARG A 49 -13.19 -3.89 -1.99
C ARG A 49 -11.79 -4.34 -2.39
N PRO A 50 -11.22 -5.37 -1.74
CA PRO A 50 -9.81 -5.75 -1.94
C PRO A 50 -9.51 -6.32 -3.34
N GLY A 51 -10.51 -6.85 -4.04
CA GLY A 51 -10.34 -7.46 -5.36
C GLY A 51 -10.43 -6.51 -6.55
N VAL A 52 -10.28 -5.18 -6.36
CA VAL A 52 -10.23 -4.20 -7.45
C VAL A 52 -8.79 -3.73 -7.68
N CYS A 53 -8.47 -3.39 -8.93
CA CYS A 53 -7.13 -3.03 -9.37
C CYS A 53 -6.52 -1.77 -8.71
N ASN A 54 -7.33 -0.93 -8.07
CA ASN A 54 -6.87 0.25 -7.32
C ASN A 54 -6.95 0.07 -5.80
N ALA A 55 -7.17 -1.16 -5.29
CA ALA A 55 -7.02 -1.43 -3.87
C ALA A 55 -5.56 -1.26 -3.44
N ILE A 56 -5.34 -0.78 -2.23
CA ILE A 56 -3.97 -0.65 -1.69
C ILE A 56 -3.44 -2.05 -1.38
N GLU A 57 -2.31 -2.40 -1.96
CA GLU A 57 -1.62 -3.67 -1.70
C GLU A 57 -0.40 -3.49 -0.79
N CYS A 58 0.26 -2.33 -0.87
CA CYS A 58 1.40 -2.00 -0.03
C CYS A 58 1.24 -0.61 0.61
N LEU A 59 1.53 -0.54 1.90
CA LEU A 59 1.54 0.69 2.69
C LEU A 59 2.97 1.02 3.11
N LEU A 60 3.49 2.13 2.58
CA LEU A 60 4.77 2.67 2.99
C LEU A 60 4.56 3.65 4.15
N VAL A 61 5.40 3.57 5.17
CA VAL A 61 5.28 4.41 6.37
C VAL A 61 6.63 5.03 6.68
N HIS A 62 6.68 6.36 6.79
CA HIS A 62 7.89 7.02 7.21
C HIS A 62 8.30 6.55 8.62
N GLU A 63 9.56 6.24 8.85
CA GLU A 63 10.06 5.67 10.11
C GLU A 63 9.69 6.49 11.36
N LYS A 64 9.70 7.83 11.23
CA LYS A 64 9.30 8.74 12.30
C LYS A 64 7.80 8.70 12.61
N ALA A 65 6.97 8.35 11.62
CA ALA A 65 5.52 8.20 11.79
C ALA A 65 5.14 6.82 12.37
N ALA A 66 5.96 5.80 12.14
CA ALA A 66 5.60 4.40 12.36
C ALA A 66 5.08 4.11 13.77
N LYS A 67 5.75 4.63 14.82
CA LYS A 67 5.38 4.38 16.23
C LYS A 67 4.01 4.92 16.60
N GLU A 68 3.61 6.05 16.03
CA GLU A 68 2.32 6.68 16.34
C GLU A 68 1.22 6.21 15.39
N PHE A 69 1.54 6.05 14.10
CA PHE A 69 0.57 5.72 13.07
C PHE A 69 0.16 4.24 13.06
N LEU A 70 1.11 3.29 13.16
CA LEU A 70 0.79 1.87 13.01
C LEU A 70 -0.20 1.33 14.06
N PRO A 71 -0.18 1.76 15.35
CA PRO A 71 -1.22 1.38 16.29
C PRO A 71 -2.62 1.86 15.88
N LYS A 72 -2.75 3.07 15.30
CA LYS A 72 -4.02 3.60 14.78
C LYS A 72 -4.50 2.79 13.58
N LEU A 73 -3.58 2.42 12.68
CA LEU A 73 -3.87 1.54 11.54
C LEU A 73 -4.45 0.21 12.03
N VAL A 74 -3.78 -0.47 12.96
CA VAL A 74 -4.21 -1.77 13.51
C VAL A 74 -5.61 -1.65 14.13
N ALA A 75 -5.83 -0.62 14.96
CA ALA A 75 -7.14 -0.37 15.56
C ALA A 75 -8.23 -0.13 14.50
N LYS A 76 -7.91 0.60 13.43
CA LYS A 76 -8.84 0.92 12.36
C LYS A 76 -9.21 -0.29 11.50
N PHE A 77 -8.26 -1.18 11.28
CA PHE A 77 -8.49 -2.42 10.54
C PHE A 77 -9.31 -3.45 11.35
N ASP A 78 -9.25 -3.39 12.68
CA ASP A 78 -10.09 -4.17 13.59
C ASP A 78 -10.08 -5.69 13.27
N GLY A 79 -8.91 -6.24 12.97
CA GLY A 79 -8.73 -7.66 12.64
C GLY A 79 -9.22 -8.10 11.26
N LYS A 80 -9.68 -7.17 10.41
CA LYS A 80 -10.33 -7.50 9.12
C LYS A 80 -9.35 -7.82 7.98
N ALA A 81 -8.05 -7.57 8.18
CA ALA A 81 -7.04 -7.94 7.19
C ALA A 81 -5.78 -8.47 7.87
N ALA A 82 -5.04 -9.31 7.15
CA ALA A 82 -3.72 -9.76 7.53
C ALA A 82 -2.67 -8.69 7.18
N PHE A 83 -1.61 -8.60 7.99
CA PHE A 83 -0.48 -7.72 7.75
C PHE A 83 0.79 -8.51 7.45
N ARG A 84 1.47 -8.16 6.36
CA ARG A 84 2.80 -8.62 5.99
C ARG A 84 3.78 -7.47 6.25
N CYS A 85 4.57 -7.56 7.30
CA CYS A 85 5.35 -6.44 7.82
C CYS A 85 6.84 -6.61 7.56
N ASP A 86 7.53 -5.56 7.13
CA ASP A 86 8.99 -5.54 7.18
C ASP A 86 9.50 -5.63 8.62
N GLU A 87 10.81 -5.81 8.82
CA GLU A 87 11.40 -6.01 10.15
C GLU A 87 11.10 -4.84 11.10
N ALA A 88 11.12 -3.59 10.58
CA ALA A 88 10.94 -2.40 11.40
C ALA A 88 9.48 -2.21 11.85
N SER A 89 8.52 -2.45 10.98
CA SER A 89 7.08 -2.33 11.29
C SER A 89 6.55 -3.51 12.09
N TYR A 90 7.14 -4.71 11.93
CA TYR A 90 6.64 -5.95 12.52
C TYR A 90 6.45 -5.88 14.03
N GLN A 91 7.46 -5.41 14.77
CA GLN A 91 7.38 -5.34 16.22
C GLN A 91 6.30 -4.35 16.69
N ILE A 92 6.17 -3.22 16.01
CA ILE A 92 5.18 -2.18 16.36
C ILE A 92 3.75 -2.71 16.09
N VAL A 93 3.53 -3.35 14.94
CA VAL A 93 2.23 -3.92 14.56
C VAL A 93 1.86 -5.07 15.51
N MET A 94 2.80 -5.97 15.82
CA MET A 94 2.58 -7.07 16.76
C MET A 94 2.18 -6.58 18.13
N GLU A 95 2.85 -5.55 18.66
CA GLU A 95 2.52 -5.01 19.99
C GLU A 95 1.15 -4.32 19.99
N ALA A 96 0.85 -3.52 18.96
CA ALA A 96 -0.47 -2.93 18.78
C ALA A 96 -1.57 -4.00 18.64
N ASN A 97 -1.30 -5.05 17.88
CA ASN A 97 -2.24 -6.14 17.67
C ASN A 97 -2.57 -6.91 18.96
N LYS A 98 -1.60 -7.07 19.89
CA LYS A 98 -1.88 -7.68 21.21
C LYS A 98 -2.92 -6.88 22.00
N GLN A 99 -2.99 -5.57 21.82
CA GLN A 99 -3.91 -4.68 22.52
C GLN A 99 -5.23 -4.49 21.77
N ALA A 100 -5.31 -4.84 20.49
CA ALA A 100 -6.52 -4.70 19.68
C ALA A 100 -7.66 -5.60 20.18
N ALA A 101 -8.90 -5.15 20.01
CA ALA A 101 -10.10 -5.93 20.37
C ALA A 101 -10.22 -7.18 19.50
N ASN A 102 -10.10 -7.02 18.19
CA ASN A 102 -10.05 -8.11 17.23
C ASN A 102 -8.62 -8.26 16.68
N LYS A 103 -8.10 -9.49 16.66
CA LYS A 103 -6.73 -9.78 16.28
C LYS A 103 -6.61 -9.99 14.78
N ALA A 104 -5.67 -9.31 14.15
CA ALA A 104 -5.25 -9.58 12.80
C ALA A 104 -4.22 -10.74 12.75
N GLU A 105 -4.12 -11.43 11.62
CA GLU A 105 -2.94 -12.21 11.31
C GLU A 105 -1.77 -11.26 11.01
N VAL A 106 -0.62 -11.46 11.65
CA VAL A 106 0.57 -10.64 11.43
C VAL A 106 1.76 -11.53 11.21
N SER A 107 2.46 -11.35 10.10
CA SER A 107 3.69 -12.07 9.79
C SER A 107 4.76 -11.13 9.23
N LYS A 108 6.00 -11.62 9.18
CA LYS A 108 7.06 -10.92 8.46
C LYS A 108 6.83 -11.04 6.97
N ALA A 109 7.01 -9.93 6.26
CA ALA A 109 6.98 -9.89 4.81
C ALA A 109 8.20 -10.62 4.22
N ILE A 110 7.98 -11.27 3.09
CA ILE A 110 9.04 -11.72 2.17
C ILE A 110 9.12 -10.74 0.99
N LEU A 111 10.16 -10.79 0.19
CA LEU A 111 10.35 -9.83 -0.91
C LEU A 111 9.20 -9.87 -1.91
N GLU A 112 8.69 -11.03 -2.20
CA GLU A 112 7.58 -11.25 -3.12
C GLU A 112 6.26 -10.63 -2.67
N ASP A 113 6.07 -10.39 -1.37
CA ASP A 113 4.87 -9.71 -0.85
C ASP A 113 4.74 -8.27 -1.37
N PHE A 114 5.86 -7.63 -1.68
CA PHE A 114 5.88 -6.26 -2.21
C PHE A 114 5.65 -6.19 -3.72
N ASP A 115 5.72 -7.32 -4.41
CA ASP A 115 5.45 -7.48 -5.84
C ASP A 115 4.14 -8.24 -6.10
N THR A 116 3.28 -8.37 -5.07
CA THR A 116 2.06 -9.18 -5.14
C THR A 116 0.80 -8.34 -5.12
N GLU A 117 -0.04 -8.49 -6.14
CA GLU A 117 -1.44 -8.07 -6.11
C GLU A 117 -2.24 -9.16 -5.37
N PHE A 118 -2.47 -8.97 -4.05
CA PHE A 118 -3.11 -9.99 -3.20
C PHE A 118 -4.57 -10.24 -3.59
N LEU A 119 -5.28 -9.20 -4.03
CA LEU A 119 -6.73 -9.25 -4.34
C LEU A 119 -7.57 -9.76 -3.15
N ASP A 120 -7.06 -9.65 -1.96
CA ASP A 120 -7.62 -10.17 -0.71
C ASP A 120 -7.36 -9.20 0.44
N TYR A 121 -7.89 -9.48 1.61
CA TYR A 121 -7.67 -8.73 2.84
C TYR A 121 -6.28 -8.98 3.42
N ILE A 122 -5.26 -8.66 2.63
CA ILE A 122 -3.84 -8.74 2.99
C ILE A 122 -3.19 -7.40 2.61
N LEU A 123 -2.40 -6.82 3.52
CA LEU A 123 -1.69 -5.57 3.31
C LEU A 123 -0.22 -5.74 3.65
N ALA A 124 0.66 -5.48 2.68
CA ALA A 124 2.09 -5.38 2.94
C ALA A 124 2.41 -4.02 3.58
N ILE A 125 3.32 -3.99 4.56
CA ILE A 125 3.76 -2.77 5.25
C ILE A 125 5.27 -2.68 5.19
N LYS A 126 5.76 -1.54 4.70
CA LYS A 126 7.18 -1.22 4.58
C LYS A 126 7.49 0.10 5.26
N THR A 127 8.55 0.12 6.07
CA THR A 127 9.08 1.34 6.65
C THR A 127 10.13 1.96 5.72
N VAL A 128 10.09 3.27 5.55
CA VAL A 128 11.02 4.05 4.73
C VAL A 128 11.55 5.26 5.51
N SER A 129 12.75 5.71 5.19
CA SER A 129 13.42 6.82 5.88
C SER A 129 13.12 8.20 5.30
N SER A 130 12.57 8.26 4.08
CA SER A 130 12.32 9.52 3.36
C SER A 130 11.27 9.36 2.26
N THR A 131 10.75 10.50 1.78
CA THR A 131 9.90 10.54 0.58
C THR A 131 10.64 10.03 -0.66
N GLU A 132 11.94 10.26 -0.75
CA GLU A 132 12.77 9.81 -1.87
C GLU A 132 12.86 8.28 -1.91
N GLU A 133 13.14 7.64 -0.77
CA GLU A 133 13.13 6.18 -0.65
C GLU A 133 11.75 5.59 -0.97
N ALA A 134 10.66 6.26 -0.53
CA ALA A 134 9.31 5.83 -0.87
C ALA A 134 9.06 5.86 -2.38
N VAL A 135 9.46 6.93 -3.07
CA VAL A 135 9.34 7.07 -4.53
C VAL A 135 10.15 5.98 -5.25
N ASP A 136 11.39 5.77 -4.85
CA ASP A 136 12.26 4.75 -5.47
C ASP A 136 11.68 3.35 -5.28
N PHE A 137 11.19 3.05 -4.08
CA PHE A 137 10.54 1.77 -3.80
C PHE A 137 9.27 1.59 -4.65
N ILE A 138 8.39 2.58 -4.67
CA ILE A 138 7.15 2.53 -5.47
C ILE A 138 7.49 2.30 -6.95
N ASN A 139 8.42 3.05 -7.51
CA ASN A 139 8.78 2.92 -8.92
C ASN A 139 9.40 1.56 -9.27
N ALA A 140 10.03 0.89 -8.29
CA ALA A 140 10.59 -0.45 -8.46
C ALA A 140 9.54 -1.57 -8.38
N HIS A 141 8.45 -1.38 -7.61
CA HIS A 141 7.50 -2.44 -7.27
C HIS A 141 6.09 -2.22 -7.83
N ASN A 142 5.76 -1.01 -8.32
CA ASN A 142 4.42 -0.71 -8.80
C ASN A 142 4.14 -1.30 -10.19
N THR A 143 2.85 -1.41 -10.51
CA THR A 143 2.36 -1.74 -11.86
C THR A 143 1.92 -0.51 -12.64
N LYS A 144 2.34 0.68 -12.23
CA LYS A 144 2.03 1.99 -12.82
C LYS A 144 0.55 2.32 -12.85
N HIS A 145 -0.20 1.84 -11.86
CA HIS A 145 -1.65 2.04 -11.77
C HIS A 145 -2.00 3.29 -10.96
N SER A 146 -2.00 3.20 -9.63
CA SER A 146 -2.46 4.27 -8.74
C SER A 146 -1.61 4.35 -7.48
N GLU A 147 -1.02 5.52 -7.23
CA GLU A 147 -0.12 5.75 -6.12
C GLU A 147 -0.54 6.98 -5.32
N THR A 148 -0.39 6.93 -4.01
CA THR A 148 -0.90 7.98 -3.12
C THR A 148 0.13 8.37 -2.07
N ILE A 149 0.27 9.68 -1.81
CA ILE A 149 0.96 10.20 -0.62
C ILE A 149 -0.04 10.86 0.33
N ILE A 150 0.10 10.62 1.63
CA ILE A 150 -0.63 11.32 2.67
C ILE A 150 0.38 12.18 3.43
N THR A 151 0.32 13.49 3.25
CA THR A 151 1.28 14.46 3.79
C THR A 151 0.66 15.83 3.99
N LYS A 152 1.18 16.61 4.95
CA LYS A 152 0.94 18.05 5.08
C LYS A 152 2.08 18.89 4.47
N ASN A 153 3.17 18.23 4.06
CA ASN A 153 4.30 18.89 3.43
C ASN A 153 4.05 19.01 1.92
N THR A 154 3.79 20.24 1.46
CA THR A 154 3.50 20.52 0.05
C THR A 154 4.67 20.24 -0.89
N ASP A 155 5.91 20.34 -0.40
CA ASP A 155 7.09 20.06 -1.23
C ASP A 155 7.25 18.53 -1.43
N ASN A 156 7.01 17.75 -0.37
CA ASN A 156 6.97 16.28 -0.48
C ASN A 156 5.84 15.83 -1.43
N ALA A 157 4.65 16.45 -1.33
CA ALA A 157 3.54 16.15 -2.23
C ALA A 157 3.91 16.41 -3.71
N LYS A 158 4.50 17.58 -4.00
CA LYS A 158 4.95 17.92 -5.36
C LYS A 158 6.06 17.02 -5.87
N ALA A 159 7.04 16.70 -5.00
CA ALA A 159 8.12 15.79 -5.36
C ALA A 159 7.60 14.39 -5.69
N PHE A 160 6.67 13.88 -4.89
CA PHE A 160 6.01 12.60 -5.10
C PHE A 160 5.26 12.58 -6.44
N GLN A 161 4.39 13.57 -6.69
CA GLN A 161 3.64 13.67 -7.94
C GLN A 161 4.53 13.80 -9.18
N ALA A 162 5.68 14.45 -9.06
CA ALA A 162 6.59 14.64 -10.19
C ALA A 162 7.47 13.43 -10.50
N LYS A 163 7.75 12.56 -9.50
CA LYS A 163 8.75 11.50 -9.61
C LYS A 163 8.14 10.09 -9.67
N VAL A 164 6.91 9.89 -9.21
CA VAL A 164 6.24 8.59 -9.26
C VAL A 164 5.72 8.32 -10.67
N ASP A 165 6.13 7.19 -11.23
CA ASP A 165 5.72 6.74 -12.57
C ASP A 165 4.47 5.85 -12.47
N ALA A 166 3.30 6.49 -12.50
CA ALA A 166 2.00 5.83 -12.48
C ALA A 166 0.93 6.61 -13.26
N SER A 167 -0.14 5.93 -13.62
CA SER A 167 -1.26 6.54 -14.36
C SER A 167 -2.03 7.55 -13.51
N CYS A 168 -2.14 7.29 -12.21
CA CYS A 168 -2.78 8.17 -11.24
C CYS A 168 -1.86 8.37 -10.02
N VAL A 169 -1.58 9.63 -9.69
CA VAL A 169 -0.76 10.00 -8.52
C VAL A 169 -1.51 11.05 -7.71
N TYR A 170 -1.84 10.72 -6.45
CA TYR A 170 -2.70 11.51 -5.57
C TYR A 170 -1.93 12.11 -4.40
#